data_d4dd859cea6b91f4a7849fa71bde2ed6
#
_entry.id   d4dd859cea6b91f4a7849fa71bde2ed6
#
_cell.length_a   1.000
_cell.length_b   1.000
_cell.length_c   1.000
_cell.angle_alpha   90.00
_cell.angle_beta   90.00
_cell.angle_gamma   90.00
#
_symmetry.space_group_name_H-M   'P 1'
#
loop_
_entity.id
_entity.type
_entity.pdbx_description
1 polymer ?
#
loop_
_entity_poly.entity_id
_entity_poly.type
_entity_poly.pdbx_seq_one_letter_code
_entity_poly.pdbx_strand_id
1 'polypeptide(L)'
;LGKHTLFFWPLGGLMKWLGGIPVNRMKKNSYVSNLAERISEKERCILIIPPEGTRSRTEYWKSGFIHIAKEACVPIVFANLDYKNKSLEFSDGCCYSRSSSEIIQAAKDFYKNSSPLYPKKFGPVRLKP
;
A
#
# COMPACT_ATOMS: atom_id res chain seq x y z
N LEU A 1 -5.47 6.98 0.46
CA LEU A 1 -5.36 7.20 1.91
C LEU A 1 -4.67 8.52 2.21
N GLY A 2 -5.29 9.41 2.99
CA GLY A 2 -4.75 10.71 3.35
C GLY A 2 -4.51 10.86 4.86
N LYS A 3 -3.49 11.66 5.23
CA LYS A 3 -3.25 12.00 6.63
C LYS A 3 -4.48 12.73 7.18
N HIS A 4 -4.90 12.44 8.40
CA HIS A 4 -6.05 13.07 9.09
C HIS A 4 -6.05 14.61 8.97
N THR A 5 -4.87 15.24 9.00
CA THR A 5 -4.73 16.70 8.86
C THR A 5 -5.13 17.27 7.50
N LEU A 6 -5.28 16.45 6.45
CA LEU A 6 -5.75 16.89 5.13
C LEU A 6 -7.28 17.01 5.07
N PHE A 7 -7.99 16.49 6.08
CA PHE A 7 -9.45 16.51 6.15
C PHE A 7 -9.98 17.63 7.05
N PHE A 8 -9.15 18.68 7.28
CA PHE A 8 -9.56 19.87 8.04
C PHE A 8 -10.42 20.80 7.16
N TRP A 9 -11.34 21.51 7.80
CA TRP A 9 -12.18 22.51 7.12
C TRP A 9 -11.32 23.63 6.49
N PRO A 10 -11.60 24.10 5.24
CA PRO A 10 -12.74 23.75 4.37
C PRO A 10 -12.49 22.57 3.42
N LEU A 11 -11.26 22.08 3.24
CA LEU A 11 -10.84 21.06 2.26
C LEU A 11 -11.31 19.64 2.60
N GLY A 12 -11.69 19.36 3.85
CA GLY A 12 -12.08 18.04 4.30
C GLY A 12 -13.31 17.47 3.58
N GLY A 13 -14.28 18.31 3.25
CA GLY A 13 -15.46 17.91 2.48
C GLY A 13 -15.10 17.47 1.05
N LEU A 14 -14.30 18.28 0.36
CA LEU A 14 -13.83 17.99 -0.99
C LEU A 14 -12.99 16.73 -1.04
N MET A 15 -12.10 16.53 -0.06
CA MET A 15 -11.28 15.32 0.02
C MET A 15 -12.10 14.05 0.23
N LYS A 16 -13.16 14.10 1.03
CA LYS A 16 -14.12 12.99 1.21
C LYS A 16 -14.91 12.73 -0.07
N TRP A 17 -15.38 13.77 -0.73
CA TRP A 17 -16.09 13.65 -1.99
C TRP A 17 -15.24 13.02 -3.09
N LEU A 18 -13.94 13.33 -3.15
CA LEU A 18 -12.95 12.71 -4.03
C LEU A 18 -12.55 11.29 -3.59
N GLY A 19 -13.25 10.66 -2.63
CA GLY A 19 -12.98 9.31 -2.16
C GLY A 19 -11.81 9.21 -1.16
N GLY A 20 -11.36 10.33 -0.62
CA GLY A 20 -10.30 10.34 0.39
C GLY A 20 -10.75 9.68 1.69
N ILE A 21 -9.97 8.71 2.18
CA ILE A 21 -10.18 8.05 3.48
C ILE A 21 -9.22 8.66 4.51
N PRO A 22 -9.72 9.34 5.57
CA PRO A 22 -8.87 9.87 6.62
C PRO A 22 -8.26 8.74 7.44
N VAL A 23 -6.95 8.78 7.63
CA VAL A 23 -6.21 7.79 8.40
C VAL A 23 -5.81 8.34 9.76
N ASN A 24 -6.35 7.77 10.83
CA ASN A 24 -5.85 8.01 12.18
C ASN A 24 -4.82 6.94 12.55
N ARG A 25 -3.54 7.30 12.49
CA ARG A 25 -2.41 6.38 12.74
C ARG A 25 -2.22 5.99 14.22
N MET A 26 -3.00 6.58 15.13
CA MET A 26 -2.85 6.36 16.58
C MET A 26 -3.49 5.05 17.07
N LYS A 27 -4.45 4.46 16.34
CA LYS A 27 -5.13 3.21 16.70
C LYS A 27 -4.79 2.11 15.69
N LYS A 28 -3.65 1.44 15.87
CA LYS A 28 -3.12 0.47 14.89
C LYS A 28 -4.03 -0.73 14.61
N ASN A 29 -4.63 -1.34 15.62
CA ASN A 29 -5.41 -2.58 15.45
C ASN A 29 -6.81 -2.35 14.86
N SER A 30 -7.51 -1.29 15.30
CA SER A 30 -8.83 -0.97 14.75
C SER A 30 -8.79 -0.39 13.33
N TYR A 31 -7.61 0.06 12.87
CA TYR A 31 -7.46 0.66 11.55
C TYR A 31 -7.45 -0.38 10.42
N VAL A 32 -6.78 -1.51 10.62
CA VAL A 32 -6.71 -2.59 9.63
C VAL A 32 -8.11 -3.16 9.41
N SER A 33 -8.81 -3.54 10.49
CA SER A 33 -10.15 -4.12 10.42
C SER A 33 -11.18 -3.15 9.82
N ASN A 34 -11.20 -1.89 10.25
CA ASN A 34 -12.10 -0.88 9.67
C ASN A 34 -11.86 -0.63 8.17
N LEU A 35 -10.60 -0.75 7.72
CA LEU A 35 -10.28 -0.57 6.31
C LEU A 35 -10.63 -1.82 5.50
N ALA A 36 -10.39 -3.01 6.03
CA ALA A 36 -10.76 -4.26 5.42
C ALA A 36 -12.29 -4.37 5.23
N GLU A 37 -13.06 -4.04 6.26
CA GLU A 37 -14.52 -3.98 6.21
C GLU A 37 -15.03 -3.04 5.10
N ARG A 38 -14.49 -1.82 5.04
CA ARG A 38 -14.84 -0.84 4.00
C ARG A 38 -14.49 -1.29 2.58
N ILE A 39 -13.46 -2.11 2.42
CA ILE A 39 -13.10 -2.70 1.13
C ILE A 39 -14.11 -3.79 0.76
N SER A 40 -14.45 -4.67 1.71
CA SER A 40 -15.38 -5.78 1.52
C SER A 40 -16.81 -5.34 1.19
N GLU A 41 -17.22 -4.16 1.69
CA GLU A 41 -18.55 -3.57 1.40
C GLU A 41 -18.68 -3.01 -0.03
N LYS A 42 -17.59 -2.90 -0.78
CA LYS A 42 -17.59 -2.28 -2.10
C LYS A 42 -17.48 -3.33 -3.20
N GLU A 43 -18.37 -3.29 -4.19
CA GLU A 43 -18.29 -4.13 -5.40
C GLU A 43 -17.00 -3.92 -6.18
N ARG A 44 -16.47 -2.70 -6.19
CA ARG A 44 -15.22 -2.34 -6.86
C ARG A 44 -14.42 -1.38 -6.00
N CYS A 45 -13.21 -1.78 -5.62
CA CYS A 45 -12.32 -0.94 -4.85
C CYS A 45 -10.86 -1.21 -5.23
N ILE A 46 -10.10 -0.15 -5.47
CA ILE A 46 -8.66 -0.20 -5.62
C ILE A 46 -8.06 0.60 -4.48
N LEU A 47 -7.27 -0.06 -3.63
CA LEU A 47 -6.57 0.58 -2.54
C LEU A 47 -5.07 0.62 -2.84
N ILE A 48 -4.50 1.82 -2.99
CA ILE A 48 -3.07 2.01 -3.22
C ILE A 48 -2.38 2.30 -1.88
N ILE A 49 -1.41 1.44 -1.53
CA ILE A 49 -0.65 1.54 -0.29
C ILE A 49 0.85 1.53 -0.61
N PRO A 50 1.60 2.62 -0.36
CA PRO A 50 3.05 2.56 -0.38
C PRO A 50 3.54 1.82 0.87
N PRO A 51 4.17 0.64 0.73
CA PRO A 51 4.50 -0.22 1.88
C PRO A 51 5.62 0.36 2.75
N GLU A 52 6.42 1.25 2.22
CA GLU A 52 7.46 1.96 2.96
C GLU A 52 6.87 2.90 4.02
N GLY A 53 5.70 3.47 3.79
CA GLY A 53 5.00 4.37 4.71
C GLY A 53 5.70 5.71 4.94
N THR A 54 6.72 6.04 4.14
CA THR A 54 7.52 7.26 4.22
C THR A 54 7.97 7.71 2.84
N ARG A 55 8.40 8.98 2.71
CA ARG A 55 9.06 9.52 1.51
C ARG A 55 10.59 9.45 1.59
N SER A 56 11.12 9.07 2.73
CA SER A 56 12.55 8.85 2.97
C SER A 56 12.86 7.37 2.82
N ARG A 57 14.11 7.04 2.54
CA ARG A 57 14.57 5.64 2.52
C ARG A 57 14.23 4.96 3.84
N THR A 58 13.72 3.74 3.77
CA THR A 58 13.48 2.87 4.91
C THR A 58 14.10 1.50 4.70
N GLU A 59 14.53 0.88 5.78
CA GLU A 59 15.12 -0.47 5.74
C GLU A 59 14.06 -1.58 5.75
N TYR A 60 12.82 -1.25 6.09
CA TYR A 60 11.74 -2.24 6.23
C TYR A 60 10.41 -1.72 5.71
N TRP A 61 9.69 -2.57 5.03
CA TRP A 61 8.30 -2.34 4.67
C TRP A 61 7.37 -2.54 5.87
N LYS A 62 6.26 -1.85 5.89
CA LYS A 62 5.19 -2.03 6.87
C LYS A 62 4.32 -3.21 6.44
N SER A 63 4.07 -4.16 7.34
CA SER A 63 3.24 -5.35 7.06
C SER A 63 1.74 -5.07 6.93
N GLY A 64 1.29 -3.86 7.23
CA GLY A 64 -0.14 -3.51 7.28
C GLY A 64 -0.92 -3.84 6.00
N PHE A 65 -0.32 -3.70 4.83
CA PHE A 65 -0.97 -4.02 3.56
C PHE A 65 -1.30 -5.52 3.43
N ILE A 66 -0.44 -6.40 3.96
CA ILE A 66 -0.66 -7.85 3.98
C ILE A 66 -1.85 -8.19 4.90
N HIS A 67 -1.89 -7.58 6.09
CA HIS A 67 -2.99 -7.80 7.03
C HIS A 67 -4.33 -7.32 6.46
N ILE A 68 -4.36 -6.14 5.83
CA ILE A 68 -5.56 -5.61 5.17
C ILE A 68 -6.03 -6.56 4.06
N ALA A 69 -5.12 -7.02 3.20
CA ALA A 69 -5.46 -7.93 2.10
C ALA A 69 -6.01 -9.27 2.59
N LYS A 70 -5.42 -9.83 3.65
CA LYS A 70 -5.89 -11.08 4.28
C LYS A 70 -7.27 -10.92 4.91
N GLU A 71 -7.50 -9.86 5.66
CA GLU A 71 -8.76 -9.62 6.36
C GLU A 71 -9.89 -9.27 5.39
N ALA A 72 -9.60 -8.52 4.31
CA ALA A 72 -10.56 -8.19 3.26
C ALA A 72 -10.71 -9.30 2.19
N CYS A 73 -9.92 -10.37 2.23
CA CYS A 73 -9.88 -11.44 1.23
C CYS A 73 -9.67 -10.94 -0.21
N VAL A 74 -8.81 -9.92 -0.40
CA VAL A 74 -8.52 -9.31 -1.70
C VAL A 74 -7.09 -9.60 -2.16
N PRO A 75 -6.83 -9.74 -3.47
CA PRO A 75 -5.49 -9.96 -3.98
C PRO A 75 -4.61 -8.71 -3.81
N ILE A 76 -3.29 -8.95 -3.71
CA ILE A 76 -2.26 -7.90 -3.74
C ILE A 76 -1.68 -7.85 -5.14
N VAL A 77 -1.70 -6.67 -5.76
CA VAL A 77 -1.06 -6.39 -7.04
C VAL A 77 0.08 -5.41 -6.79
N PHE A 78 1.29 -5.75 -7.22
CA PHE A 78 2.42 -4.84 -7.18
C PHE A 78 2.39 -3.92 -8.39
N ALA A 79 2.74 -2.65 -8.19
CA ALA A 79 2.84 -1.66 -9.24
C ALA A 79 4.23 -1.03 -9.25
N ASN A 80 4.87 -1.00 -10.40
CA ASN A 80 6.19 -0.42 -10.60
C ASN A 80 6.11 0.76 -11.55
N LEU A 81 6.57 1.93 -11.10
CA LEU A 81 6.78 3.11 -11.93
C LEU A 81 8.23 3.11 -12.40
N ASP A 82 8.48 2.58 -13.58
CA ASP A 82 9.83 2.61 -14.19
C ASP A 82 10.06 3.96 -14.86
N TYR A 83 10.83 4.80 -14.18
CA TYR A 83 11.13 6.14 -14.68
C TYR A 83 12.16 6.15 -15.82
N LYS A 84 13.00 5.13 -15.92
CA LYS A 84 13.98 5.01 -17.02
C LYS A 84 13.26 4.71 -18.33
N ASN A 85 12.34 3.74 -18.30
CA ASN A 85 11.59 3.29 -19.47
C ASN A 85 10.25 4.02 -19.65
N LYS A 86 9.89 4.92 -18.71
CA LYS A 86 8.61 5.65 -18.69
C LYS A 86 7.40 4.72 -18.78
N SER A 87 7.45 3.59 -18.09
CA SER A 87 6.40 2.58 -18.06
C SER A 87 5.80 2.40 -16.68
N LEU A 88 4.56 1.95 -16.65
CA LEU A 88 3.85 1.50 -15.46
C LEU A 88 3.57 0.02 -15.64
N GLU A 89 4.09 -0.79 -14.74
CA GLU A 89 3.98 -2.24 -14.77
C GLU A 89 3.16 -2.72 -13.57
N PHE A 90 2.36 -3.75 -13.80
CA PHE A 90 1.61 -4.43 -12.76
C PHE A 90 1.99 -5.90 -12.71
N SER A 91 2.09 -6.46 -11.52
CA SER A 91 2.26 -7.90 -11.35
C SER A 91 0.94 -8.63 -11.56
N ASP A 92 1.02 -9.93 -11.81
CA ASP A 92 -0.12 -10.80 -11.55
C ASP A 92 -0.53 -10.73 -10.07
N GLY A 93 -1.82 -10.88 -9.79
CA GLY A 93 -2.34 -10.79 -8.44
C GLY A 93 -1.75 -11.86 -7.51
N CYS A 94 -1.17 -11.45 -6.39
CA CYS A 94 -0.77 -12.35 -5.30
C CYS A 94 -1.99 -12.73 -4.47
N CYS A 95 -2.23 -14.03 -4.30
CA CYS A 95 -3.31 -14.51 -3.44
C CYS A 95 -3.09 -14.06 -1.98
N TYR A 96 -4.11 -13.53 -1.34
CA TYR A 96 -4.07 -13.11 0.06
C TYR A 96 -3.81 -14.26 1.05
N SER A 97 -4.10 -15.51 0.66
CA SER A 97 -3.88 -16.69 1.50
C SER A 97 -2.40 -17.10 1.63
N ARG A 98 -1.51 -16.57 0.78
CA ARG A 98 -0.06 -16.83 0.87
C ARG A 98 0.51 -16.33 2.18
N SER A 99 1.60 -16.95 2.63
CA SER A 99 2.38 -16.48 3.77
C SER A 99 3.00 -15.11 3.49
N SER A 100 3.30 -14.36 4.54
CA SER A 100 3.95 -13.05 4.40
C SER A 100 5.33 -13.16 3.72
N SER A 101 6.05 -14.27 3.95
CA SER A 101 7.34 -14.53 3.31
C SER A 101 7.20 -14.74 1.80
N GLU A 102 6.20 -15.49 1.34
CA GLU A 102 5.93 -15.69 -0.08
C GLU A 102 5.51 -14.40 -0.79
N ILE A 103 4.67 -13.58 -0.14
CA ILE A 103 4.27 -12.28 -0.67
C ILE A 103 5.48 -11.36 -0.82
N ILE A 104 6.36 -11.32 0.17
CA ILE A 104 7.58 -10.49 0.12
C ILE A 104 8.58 -11.04 -0.91
N GLN A 105 8.68 -12.37 -1.07
CA GLN A 105 9.54 -12.94 -2.10
C GLN A 105 9.03 -12.57 -3.50
N ALA A 106 7.72 -12.68 -3.76
CA ALA A 106 7.12 -12.24 -5.01
C ALA A 106 7.35 -10.74 -5.27
N ALA A 107 7.27 -9.90 -4.23
CA ALA A 107 7.60 -8.48 -4.34
C ALA A 107 9.08 -8.25 -4.70
N LYS A 108 10.01 -8.97 -4.08
CA LYS A 108 11.45 -8.88 -4.41
C LYS A 108 11.70 -9.22 -5.88
N ASP A 109 11.08 -10.29 -6.36
CA ASP A 109 11.25 -10.74 -7.73
C ASP A 109 10.69 -9.72 -8.73
N PHE A 110 9.52 -9.15 -8.43
CA PHE A 110 8.89 -8.13 -9.24
C PHE A 110 9.69 -6.83 -9.31
N TYR A 111 10.22 -6.35 -8.18
CA TYR A 111 10.98 -5.09 -8.13
C TYR A 111 12.48 -5.24 -8.43
N LYS A 112 12.97 -6.43 -8.76
CA LYS A 112 14.39 -6.72 -8.95
C LYS A 112 15.08 -5.79 -9.97
N ASN A 113 14.37 -5.47 -11.04
CA ASN A 113 14.88 -4.65 -12.16
C ASN A 113 14.28 -3.24 -12.19
N SER A 114 13.62 -2.81 -11.11
CA SER A 114 12.96 -1.51 -11.06
C SER A 114 13.95 -0.35 -11.16
N SER A 115 13.59 0.67 -11.93
CA SER A 115 14.37 1.91 -12.09
C SER A 115 13.59 3.10 -11.48
N PRO A 116 13.66 3.31 -10.17
CA PRO A 116 12.92 4.37 -9.50
C PRO A 116 13.51 5.75 -9.82
N LEU A 117 12.67 6.80 -9.75
CA LEU A 117 13.10 8.19 -9.97
C LEU A 117 14.24 8.62 -9.03
N TYR A 118 14.22 8.13 -7.80
CA TYR A 118 15.23 8.44 -6.77
C TYR A 118 15.86 7.14 -6.23
N PRO A 119 16.86 6.55 -6.93
CA PRO A 119 17.49 5.28 -6.52
C PRO A 119 18.02 5.28 -5.09
N LYS A 120 18.58 6.40 -4.62
CA LYS A 120 19.08 6.55 -3.24
C LYS A 120 17.99 6.45 -2.16
N LYS A 121 16.73 6.69 -2.51
CA LYS A 121 15.59 6.59 -1.60
C LYS A 121 14.91 5.23 -1.64
N PHE A 122 15.21 4.40 -2.62
CA PHE A 122 14.65 3.04 -2.72
C PHE A 122 15.31 2.13 -1.69
N GLY A 123 14.52 1.60 -0.78
CA GLY A 123 14.96 0.70 0.28
C GLY A 123 14.83 -0.77 -0.12
N PRO A 124 15.38 -1.70 0.68
CA PRO A 124 15.24 -3.13 0.42
C PRO A 124 13.79 -3.59 0.64
N VAL A 125 13.34 -4.53 -0.19
CA VAL A 125 12.03 -5.16 -0.08
C VAL A 125 12.09 -6.24 1.00
N ARG A 126 11.79 -5.87 2.25
CA ARG A 126 11.78 -6.80 3.39
C ARG A 126 10.90 -6.26 4.53
N LEU A 127 10.31 -7.16 5.30
CA LEU A 127 9.61 -6.82 6.53
C LEU A 127 10.59 -6.69 7.70
N LYS A 128 10.15 -5.98 8.73
CA LYS A 128 10.86 -5.97 10.00
C LYS A 128 10.79 -7.38 10.62
N PRO A 129 11.90 -7.91 11.16
CA PRO A 129 11.91 -9.17 11.90
C PRO A 129 10.92 -9.18 13.05
#